data_10b0811b00498781893165218f429469
#
_entry.id   10b0811b00498781893165218f429469
#
_cell.length_a   1.000
_cell.length_b   1.000
_cell.length_c   1.000
_cell.angle_alpha   90.00
_cell.angle_beta   90.00
_cell.angle_gamma   90.00
#
_symmetry.space_group_name_H-M   'P 1'
#
loop_
_entity.id
_entity.type
_entity.pdbx_description
1 polymer ?
#
loop_
_entity_poly.entity_id
_entity_poly.type
_entity_poly.pdbx_seq_one_letter_code
_entity_poly.pdbx_strand_id
1 'polypeptide(L)'
;MRRFALIVAVVLGASALAACQSQGVSAPTPQTVIGTVTTPTITYPITPAFKLQGDATKGKTTFLANCGGCHTLADAGTGGTVGPNLDSRKPDYRHATAQITNGGGNMSAFSGQLSTQEIANVAAYVVTATGGTAP
;
A
#
# COMPACT_ATOMS: atom_id res chain seq x y z
N MET A 1 39.43 38.65 -66.31
CA MET A 1 39.00 39.01 -64.96
C MET A 1 37.98 38.00 -64.31
N ARG A 2 37.85 36.80 -64.85
CA ARG A 2 36.83 35.81 -64.40
C ARG A 2 37.40 34.63 -63.60
N ARG A 3 38.72 34.53 -63.46
CA ARG A 3 39.42 33.41 -62.77
C ARG A 3 39.89 33.71 -61.35
N PHE A 4 39.81 34.95 -60.90
CA PHE A 4 40.17 35.35 -59.51
C PHE A 4 39.00 35.31 -58.56
N ALA A 5 37.75 35.30 -59.04
CA ALA A 5 36.55 35.29 -58.18
C ALA A 5 36.24 33.88 -57.63
N LEU A 6 36.78 32.81 -58.20
CA LEU A 6 36.50 31.41 -57.81
C LEU A 6 37.40 30.87 -56.66
N ILE A 7 38.56 31.51 -56.41
CA ILE A 7 39.51 31.08 -55.40
C ILE A 7 39.17 31.65 -54.01
N VAL A 8 38.50 32.79 -53.93
CA VAL A 8 38.13 33.42 -52.66
C VAL A 8 36.96 32.73 -51.99
N ALA A 9 36.07 32.05 -52.76
CA ALA A 9 34.90 31.35 -52.24
C ALA A 9 35.20 29.99 -51.57
N VAL A 10 36.35 29.40 -51.88
CA VAL A 10 36.71 28.04 -51.34
C VAL A 10 37.42 28.16 -49.96
N VAL A 11 38.05 29.29 -49.63
CA VAL A 11 38.79 29.46 -48.36
C VAL A 11 37.91 29.83 -47.17
N LEU A 12 36.65 30.33 -47.41
CA LEU A 12 35.72 30.71 -46.32
C LEU A 12 34.80 29.62 -45.87
N GLY A 13 34.81 28.42 -46.52
CA GLY A 13 33.93 27.31 -46.20
C GLY A 13 34.51 26.27 -45.19
N ALA A 14 35.78 26.38 -44.79
CA ALA A 14 36.49 25.32 -44.02
C ALA A 14 36.62 25.60 -42.51
N SER A 15 36.02 26.65 -41.96
CA SER A 15 36.23 27.05 -40.55
C SER A 15 35.03 26.83 -39.62
N ALA A 16 34.01 26.06 -40.03
CA ALA A 16 32.78 25.90 -39.23
C ALA A 16 32.55 24.45 -38.69
N LEU A 17 33.59 23.62 -38.64
CA LEU A 17 33.46 22.20 -38.23
C LEU A 17 34.36 21.83 -37.05
N ALA A 18 34.54 22.71 -36.08
CA ALA A 18 35.34 22.42 -34.89
C ALA A 18 34.70 22.98 -33.63
N ALA A 19 33.47 22.58 -33.28
CA ALA A 19 32.88 22.79 -31.95
C ALA A 19 31.81 21.77 -31.61
N CYS A 20 32.08 20.48 -31.83
CA CYS A 20 31.41 19.42 -31.07
C CYS A 20 32.41 18.92 -30.04
N GLN A 21 32.69 19.74 -29.01
CA GLN A 21 33.26 19.25 -27.79
C GLN A 21 32.19 18.38 -27.14
N SER A 22 32.38 17.07 -27.18
CA SER A 22 31.68 16.14 -26.33
C SER A 22 32.00 16.52 -24.88
N GLN A 23 31.10 17.25 -24.24
CA GLN A 23 31.12 17.36 -22.80
C GLN A 23 30.86 15.95 -22.27
N GLY A 24 31.91 15.35 -21.76
CA GLY A 24 31.82 14.04 -21.08
C GLY A 24 30.85 14.22 -19.93
N VAL A 25 29.64 13.74 -20.13
CA VAL A 25 28.68 13.55 -19.03
C VAL A 25 29.31 12.48 -18.16
N SER A 26 29.99 12.90 -17.08
CA SER A 26 30.39 11.98 -16.02
C SER A 26 29.12 11.33 -15.51
N ALA A 27 28.92 10.06 -15.85
CA ALA A 27 27.85 9.28 -15.26
C ALA A 27 28.00 9.35 -13.73
N PRO A 28 26.93 9.70 -12.99
CA PRO A 28 27.00 9.70 -11.55
C PRO A 28 27.33 8.29 -11.09
N THR A 29 28.42 8.16 -10.36
CA THR A 29 28.76 6.90 -9.69
C THR A 29 27.58 6.53 -8.79
N PRO A 30 27.03 5.30 -8.91
CA PRO A 30 25.97 4.87 -8.00
C PRO A 30 26.53 4.89 -6.58
N GLN A 31 26.08 5.83 -5.76
CA GLN A 31 26.33 5.78 -4.33
C GLN A 31 25.53 4.59 -3.78
N THR A 32 26.24 3.57 -3.35
CA THR A 32 25.63 2.49 -2.58
C THR A 32 25.19 3.08 -1.24
N VAL A 33 23.92 3.53 -1.16
CA VAL A 33 23.31 3.89 0.09
C VAL A 33 23.04 2.57 0.85
N ILE A 34 24.00 2.17 1.67
CA ILE A 34 23.78 1.13 2.68
C ILE A 34 22.98 1.80 3.80
N GLY A 35 21.73 2.09 3.53
CA GLY A 35 20.76 2.43 4.55
C GLY A 35 20.17 1.13 5.05
N THR A 36 20.25 0.87 6.35
CA THR A 36 19.40 -0.13 7.00
C THR A 36 17.96 0.25 6.69
N VAL A 37 17.28 -0.53 5.84
CA VAL A 37 15.85 -0.38 5.63
C VAL A 37 15.18 -0.83 6.93
N THR A 38 14.96 0.11 7.83
CA THR A 38 14.06 -0.11 8.95
C THR A 38 12.66 -0.17 8.36
N THR A 39 12.15 -1.38 8.16
CA THR A 39 10.73 -1.56 7.82
C THR A 39 9.93 -0.91 8.94
N PRO A 40 9.12 0.12 8.68
CA PRO A 40 8.31 0.72 9.71
C PRO A 40 7.37 -0.36 10.26
N THR A 41 7.53 -0.72 11.52
CA THR A 41 6.58 -1.57 12.22
C THR A 41 5.30 -0.76 12.40
N ILE A 42 4.29 -1.04 11.58
CA ILE A 42 2.96 -0.42 11.72
C ILE A 42 2.37 -0.95 13.03
N THR A 43 2.41 -0.13 14.06
CA THR A 43 1.81 -0.45 15.36
C THR A 43 0.39 0.11 15.40
N TYR A 44 -0.60 -0.76 15.31
CA TYR A 44 -2.00 -0.38 15.46
C TYR A 44 -2.31 0.05 16.90
N PRO A 45 -3.18 1.05 17.12
CA PRO A 45 -3.56 1.49 18.46
C PRO A 45 -4.26 0.35 19.22
N ILE A 46 -4.07 0.32 20.53
CA ILE A 46 -4.82 -0.58 21.42
C ILE A 46 -6.20 0.03 21.63
N THR A 47 -7.23 -0.61 21.09
CA THR A 47 -8.62 -0.21 21.28
C THR A 47 -9.24 -0.90 22.49
N PRO A 48 -10.35 -0.40 23.05
CA PRO A 48 -11.07 -1.11 24.11
C PRO A 48 -11.47 -2.54 23.70
N ALA A 49 -11.88 -2.77 22.45
CA ALA A 49 -12.23 -4.07 21.92
C ALA A 49 -11.07 -5.07 21.93
N PHE A 50 -9.82 -4.62 21.75
CA PHE A 50 -8.63 -5.46 21.81
C PHE A 50 -8.44 -6.14 23.17
N LYS A 51 -8.93 -5.53 24.25
CA LYS A 51 -8.82 -6.05 25.61
C LYS A 51 -9.89 -7.08 25.97
N LEU A 52 -10.84 -7.33 25.08
CA LEU A 52 -11.94 -8.25 25.29
C LEU A 52 -11.68 -9.57 24.59
N GLN A 53 -12.18 -10.67 25.19
CA GLN A 53 -12.32 -11.93 24.47
C GLN A 53 -13.47 -11.82 23.49
N GLY A 54 -13.22 -12.19 22.23
CA GLY A 54 -14.22 -12.21 21.19
C GLY A 54 -14.81 -13.61 21.00
N ASP A 55 -16.13 -13.65 20.78
CA ASP A 55 -16.86 -14.85 20.39
C ASP A 55 -16.94 -14.93 18.85
N ALA A 56 -16.15 -15.80 18.25
CA ALA A 56 -16.09 -15.93 16.80
C ALA A 56 -17.43 -16.37 16.16
N THR A 57 -18.25 -17.13 16.89
CA THR A 57 -19.56 -17.59 16.38
C THR A 57 -20.51 -16.40 16.24
N LYS A 58 -20.59 -15.53 17.26
CA LYS A 58 -21.36 -14.27 17.19
C LYS A 58 -20.73 -13.32 16.18
N GLY A 59 -19.40 -13.29 16.11
CA GLY A 59 -18.66 -12.48 15.15
C GLY A 59 -19.01 -12.80 13.69
N LYS A 60 -19.24 -14.06 13.35
CA LYS A 60 -19.67 -14.46 12.01
C LYS A 60 -21.01 -13.81 11.62
N THR A 61 -21.96 -13.78 12.52
CA THR A 61 -23.27 -13.13 12.29
C THR A 61 -23.10 -11.63 12.06
N THR A 62 -22.32 -10.96 12.90
CA THR A 62 -22.01 -9.54 12.76
C THR A 62 -21.27 -9.23 11.44
N PHE A 63 -20.34 -10.10 11.05
CA PHE A 63 -19.58 -9.99 9.80
C PHE A 63 -20.48 -10.08 8.57
N LEU A 64 -21.38 -11.05 8.53
CA LEU A 64 -22.30 -11.23 7.41
C LEU A 64 -23.23 -10.01 7.24
N ALA A 65 -23.65 -9.42 8.35
CA ALA A 65 -24.55 -8.26 8.33
C ALA A 65 -23.86 -6.95 7.92
N ASN A 66 -22.58 -6.77 8.26
CA ASN A 66 -21.94 -5.45 8.16
C ASN A 66 -20.69 -5.39 7.28
N CYS A 67 -20.02 -6.52 7.04
CA CYS A 67 -18.70 -6.55 6.45
C CYS A 67 -18.65 -7.28 5.10
N GLY A 68 -19.47 -8.34 4.95
CA GLY A 68 -19.44 -9.26 3.80
C GLY A 68 -19.76 -8.60 2.45
N GLY A 69 -20.49 -7.47 2.46
CA GLY A 69 -20.75 -6.71 1.23
C GLY A 69 -19.51 -6.05 0.63
N CYS A 70 -18.53 -5.73 1.47
CA CYS A 70 -17.29 -5.08 1.05
C CYS A 70 -16.09 -6.02 1.02
N HIS A 71 -16.04 -7.03 1.88
CA HIS A 71 -14.90 -7.93 2.03
C HIS A 71 -15.16 -9.34 1.48
N THR A 72 -14.13 -9.90 0.83
CA THR A 72 -14.06 -11.32 0.54
C THR A 72 -13.53 -12.06 1.77
N LEU A 73 -14.25 -13.11 2.19
CA LEU A 73 -13.83 -14.07 3.21
C LEU A 73 -14.45 -15.44 2.89
N ALA A 74 -13.63 -16.42 2.60
CA ALA A 74 -14.06 -17.74 2.15
C ALA A 74 -14.94 -18.47 3.18
N ASP A 75 -14.58 -18.44 4.46
CA ASP A 75 -15.37 -19.04 5.55
C ASP A 75 -16.79 -18.43 5.67
N ALA A 76 -16.93 -17.15 5.36
CA ALA A 76 -18.22 -16.47 5.34
C ALA A 76 -18.99 -16.67 4.03
N GLY A 77 -18.38 -17.22 2.99
CA GLY A 77 -18.97 -17.31 1.65
C GLY A 77 -19.18 -15.94 0.99
N THR A 78 -18.39 -14.93 1.35
CA THR A 78 -18.54 -13.57 0.83
C THR A 78 -17.50 -13.24 -0.24
N GLY A 79 -17.87 -12.38 -1.21
CA GLY A 79 -17.04 -12.02 -2.35
C GLY A 79 -16.99 -10.51 -2.59
N GLY A 80 -17.14 -9.68 -1.56
CA GLY A 80 -17.05 -8.23 -1.68
C GLY A 80 -15.66 -7.77 -2.16
N THR A 81 -15.62 -6.79 -3.06
CA THR A 81 -14.38 -6.30 -3.71
C THR A 81 -14.04 -4.85 -3.39
N VAL A 82 -14.84 -4.18 -2.57
CA VAL A 82 -14.59 -2.79 -2.15
C VAL A 82 -13.44 -2.72 -1.14
N GLY A 83 -13.42 -3.67 -0.21
CA GLY A 83 -12.34 -3.86 0.75
C GLY A 83 -11.37 -4.97 0.34
N PRO A 84 -10.25 -5.11 1.06
CA PRO A 84 -9.29 -6.18 0.79
C PRO A 84 -9.90 -7.57 1.04
N ASN A 85 -9.40 -8.56 0.28
CA ASN A 85 -9.65 -9.98 0.55
C ASN A 85 -8.96 -10.36 1.86
N LEU A 86 -9.75 -10.79 2.86
CA LEU A 86 -9.28 -11.07 4.21
C LEU A 86 -8.50 -12.40 4.29
N ASP A 87 -8.82 -13.39 3.43
CA ASP A 87 -8.07 -14.64 3.34
C ASP A 87 -6.60 -14.40 2.94
N SER A 88 -6.37 -13.40 2.10
CA SER A 88 -5.02 -12.99 1.69
C SER A 88 -4.37 -12.05 2.71
N ARG A 89 -5.16 -11.19 3.35
CA ARG A 89 -4.66 -10.15 4.27
C ARG A 89 -4.24 -10.72 5.62
N LYS A 90 -4.99 -11.69 6.13
CA LYS A 90 -4.75 -12.40 7.39
C LYS A 90 -4.41 -11.46 8.55
N PRO A 91 -5.30 -10.53 8.92
CA PRO A 91 -5.02 -9.58 9.98
C PRO A 91 -4.87 -10.31 11.32
N ASP A 92 -3.97 -9.83 12.17
CA ASP A 92 -3.97 -10.20 13.58
C ASP A 92 -5.12 -9.51 14.35
N TYR A 93 -5.34 -9.95 15.59
CA TYR A 93 -6.46 -9.45 16.41
C TYR A 93 -6.36 -7.96 16.73
N ARG A 94 -5.14 -7.47 16.95
CA ARG A 94 -4.90 -6.05 17.22
C ARG A 94 -5.20 -5.19 16.01
N HIS A 95 -4.75 -5.61 14.83
CA HIS A 95 -5.04 -4.93 13.57
C HIS A 95 -6.55 -4.95 13.31
N ALA A 96 -7.19 -6.13 13.41
CA ALA A 96 -8.61 -6.26 13.15
C ALA A 96 -9.45 -5.36 14.06
N THR A 97 -9.21 -5.39 15.39
CA THR A 97 -9.95 -4.54 16.34
C THR A 97 -9.71 -3.06 16.10
N ALA A 98 -8.47 -2.65 15.78
CA ALA A 98 -8.16 -1.25 15.50
C ALA A 98 -8.82 -0.76 14.22
N GLN A 99 -8.73 -1.56 13.13
CA GLN A 99 -9.31 -1.19 11.84
C GLN A 99 -10.83 -1.12 11.89
N ILE A 100 -11.50 -2.07 12.56
CA ILE A 100 -12.95 -2.06 12.71
C ILE A 100 -13.39 -0.88 13.57
N THR A 101 -12.69 -0.59 14.66
CA THR A 101 -13.05 0.53 15.56
C THR A 101 -12.93 1.87 14.86
N ASN A 102 -11.81 2.12 14.18
CA ASN A 102 -11.43 3.45 13.69
C ASN A 102 -11.75 3.68 12.20
N GLY A 103 -11.96 2.59 11.43
CA GLY A 103 -12.05 2.67 9.99
C GLY A 103 -10.69 2.99 9.34
N GLY A 104 -10.74 3.41 8.11
CA GLY A 104 -9.58 3.88 7.34
C GLY A 104 -9.71 3.64 5.85
N GLY A 105 -9.22 4.57 5.04
CA GLY A 105 -9.46 4.57 3.60
C GLY A 105 -10.97 4.64 3.30
N ASN A 106 -11.48 3.66 2.56
CA ASN A 106 -12.91 3.57 2.23
C ASN A 106 -13.74 2.82 3.29
N MET A 107 -13.12 2.30 4.35
CA MET A 107 -13.80 1.60 5.42
C MET A 107 -14.27 2.58 6.50
N SER A 108 -15.58 2.62 6.76
CA SER A 108 -16.15 3.43 7.82
C SER A 108 -15.71 2.94 9.21
N ALA A 109 -15.65 3.84 10.19
CA ALA A 109 -15.50 3.48 11.58
C ALA A 109 -16.77 2.82 12.11
N PHE A 110 -16.63 1.72 12.83
CA PHE A 110 -17.75 1.01 13.46
C PHE A 110 -17.91 1.36 14.95
N SER A 111 -16.99 2.15 15.52
CA SER A 111 -17.20 2.72 16.85
C SER A 111 -18.47 3.59 16.86
N GLY A 112 -19.41 3.27 17.73
CA GLY A 112 -20.73 3.94 17.77
C GLY A 112 -21.83 3.27 16.92
N GLN A 113 -21.47 2.37 16.00
CA GLN A 113 -22.41 1.53 15.25
C GLN A 113 -22.52 0.13 15.86
N LEU A 114 -21.38 -0.42 16.27
CA LEU A 114 -21.24 -1.68 16.98
C LEU A 114 -20.76 -1.41 18.40
N SER A 115 -21.23 -2.22 19.35
CA SER A 115 -20.68 -2.22 20.70
C SER A 115 -19.23 -2.71 20.70
N THR A 116 -18.49 -2.36 21.73
CA THR A 116 -17.09 -2.83 21.91
C THR A 116 -16.98 -4.36 21.87
N GLN A 117 -18.00 -5.07 22.41
CA GLN A 117 -18.02 -6.54 22.38
C GLN A 117 -18.30 -7.09 20.99
N GLU A 118 -19.18 -6.46 20.20
CA GLU A 118 -19.41 -6.89 18.81
C GLU A 118 -18.18 -6.67 17.95
N ILE A 119 -17.44 -5.57 18.16
CA ILE A 119 -16.16 -5.35 17.49
C ILE A 119 -15.15 -6.45 17.86
N ALA A 120 -15.08 -6.81 19.14
CA ALA A 120 -14.22 -7.91 19.59
C ALA A 120 -14.63 -9.25 18.96
N ASN A 121 -15.93 -9.54 18.90
CA ASN A 121 -16.47 -10.76 18.32
C ASN A 121 -16.15 -10.87 16.83
N VAL A 122 -16.41 -9.81 16.04
CA VAL A 122 -16.14 -9.87 14.60
C VAL A 122 -14.64 -9.90 14.30
N ALA A 123 -13.81 -9.25 15.10
CA ALA A 123 -12.36 -9.36 14.98
C ALA A 123 -11.88 -10.79 15.26
N ALA A 124 -12.39 -11.44 16.32
CA ALA A 124 -12.08 -12.82 16.64
C ALA A 124 -12.50 -13.76 15.50
N TYR A 125 -13.68 -13.54 14.92
CA TYR A 125 -14.14 -14.34 13.78
C TYR A 125 -13.19 -14.19 12.58
N VAL A 126 -12.88 -12.98 12.16
CA VAL A 126 -12.00 -12.74 11.01
C VAL A 126 -10.64 -13.40 11.22
N VAL A 127 -10.06 -13.21 12.40
CA VAL A 127 -8.72 -13.77 12.73
C VAL A 127 -8.74 -15.29 12.66
N THR A 128 -9.72 -15.96 13.31
CA THR A 128 -9.81 -17.42 13.31
C THR A 128 -10.14 -17.97 11.92
N ALA A 129 -11.05 -17.36 11.19
CA ALA A 129 -11.42 -17.75 9.83
C ALA A 129 -10.25 -17.64 8.84
N THR A 130 -9.27 -16.78 9.10
CA THR A 130 -8.06 -16.62 8.29
C THR A 130 -6.85 -17.40 8.80
N GLY A 131 -7.06 -18.28 9.80
CA GLY A 131 -6.04 -19.18 10.36
C GLY A 131 -5.17 -18.57 11.46
N GLY A 132 -5.56 -17.43 12.02
CA GLY A 132 -4.90 -16.82 13.18
C GLY A 132 -5.49 -17.28 14.51
N THR A 133 -4.94 -16.76 15.61
CA THR A 133 -5.41 -16.99 16.97
C THR A 133 -5.97 -15.71 17.57
N ALA A 134 -7.21 -15.73 18.00
CA ALA A 134 -7.82 -14.66 18.79
C ALA A 134 -7.81 -15.05 20.27
N PRO A 135 -7.82 -14.06 21.20
CA PRO A 135 -7.86 -14.32 22.64
C PRO A 135 -9.19 -14.89 23.09
#